data_3570e242e9ed071ffd74d92a2f66e3a7
#
_entry.id   3570e242e9ed071ffd74d92a2f66e3a7
#
_cell.length_a   1.000
_cell.length_b   1.000
_cell.length_c   1.000
_cell.angle_alpha   90.00
_cell.angle_beta   90.00
_cell.angle_gamma   90.00
#
_symmetry.space_group_name_H-M   'P 1'
#
loop_
_entity.id
_entity.type
_entity.pdbx_description
1 polymer ?
#
loop_
_entity_poly.entity_id
_entity_poly.type
_entity_poly.pdbx_seq_one_letter_code
_entity_poly.pdbx_strand_id
1 'polypeptide(L)'
;MTQDKKPEEREYLQYFLSSDEGKKWYQQNKIVSYRDDEAPDFVFVAEDNQKIGLEVTKFIVKSRHGRALQHLMSIGNQVCKYAQKRYRLNISILIDQWNRRVWQARTYKEMLEAAYNPGFWDIYNKQAIKSGIEKIVDRNIEKLKRWPCLVKESIFVQGEYFNISISGFENMDGKFNCHVNNECYSKENPFDELQEKIDRKNEKINNYLKKCDKCFLLIYLPDVSMGNYCHFTDELNNHKFHLNFEDVYLCKWNKIFTNNNFVKKLKH
;
A
#
# COMPACT_ATOMS: atom_id res chain seq x y z
N MET A 1 -10.29 14.68 4.15
CA MET A 1 -10.73 13.76 5.20
C MET A 1 -9.57 12.81 5.47
N THR A 2 -8.87 12.97 6.58
CA THR A 2 -7.91 11.99 7.08
C THR A 2 -8.73 10.75 7.48
N GLN A 3 -8.52 9.62 6.78
CA GLN A 3 -9.05 8.33 7.22
C GLN A 3 -8.56 8.09 8.65
N ASP A 4 -9.48 7.71 9.53
CA ASP A 4 -9.14 7.22 10.85
C ASP A 4 -8.21 6.01 10.70
N LYS A 5 -6.96 6.14 11.12
CA LYS A 5 -5.93 5.09 10.97
C LYS A 5 -6.06 3.98 12.00
N LYS A 6 -6.70 4.25 13.13
CA LYS A 6 -6.83 3.32 14.27
C LYS A 6 -7.39 1.94 13.91
N PRO A 7 -8.41 1.78 13.04
CA PRO A 7 -8.90 0.46 12.67
C PRO A 7 -7.84 -0.40 11.97
N GLU A 8 -7.05 0.19 11.04
CA GLU A 8 -5.98 -0.52 10.33
C GLU A 8 -4.85 -0.93 11.30
N GLU A 9 -4.43 -0.03 12.19
CA GLU A 9 -3.38 -0.30 13.18
C GLU A 9 -3.79 -1.40 14.17
N ARG A 10 -5.05 -1.42 14.63
CA ARG A 10 -5.59 -2.49 15.48
C ARG A 10 -5.61 -3.85 14.77
N GLU A 11 -5.93 -3.87 13.50
CA GLU A 11 -5.96 -5.09 12.71
C GLU A 11 -4.56 -5.72 12.61
N TYR A 12 -3.53 -4.90 12.34
CA TYR A 12 -2.14 -5.37 12.34
C TYR A 12 -1.62 -5.74 13.72
N LEU A 13 -2.04 -5.02 14.78
CA LEU A 13 -1.76 -5.43 16.15
C LEU A 13 -2.32 -6.83 16.44
N GLN A 14 -3.58 -7.09 16.12
CA GLN A 14 -4.21 -8.39 16.35
C GLN A 14 -3.50 -9.51 15.59
N TYR A 15 -3.12 -9.24 14.33
CA TYR A 15 -2.34 -10.19 13.56
C TYR A 15 -0.98 -10.46 14.21
N PHE A 16 -0.25 -9.42 14.61
CA PHE A 16 1.02 -9.54 15.32
C PHE A 16 0.86 -10.42 16.57
N LEU A 17 -0.09 -10.10 17.45
CA LEU A 17 -0.32 -10.84 18.70
C LEU A 17 -0.74 -12.30 18.46
N SER A 18 -1.34 -12.62 17.34
CA SER A 18 -1.72 -13.99 16.95
C SER A 18 -0.55 -14.81 16.41
N SER A 19 0.52 -14.15 15.93
CA SER A 19 1.73 -14.80 15.40
C SER A 19 2.60 -15.41 16.51
N ASP A 20 3.49 -16.33 16.13
CA ASP A 20 4.40 -16.94 17.09
C ASP A 20 5.34 -15.91 17.74
N GLU A 21 5.85 -14.96 16.95
CA GLU A 21 6.70 -13.88 17.47
C GLU A 21 5.93 -12.95 18.42
N GLY A 22 4.69 -12.61 18.09
CA GLY A 22 3.86 -11.77 18.94
C GLY A 22 3.44 -12.48 20.23
N LYS A 23 3.15 -13.77 20.20
CA LYS A 23 2.87 -14.59 21.40
C LYS A 23 4.08 -14.65 22.32
N LYS A 24 5.28 -14.89 21.76
CA LYS A 24 6.53 -14.86 22.52
C LYS A 24 6.75 -13.48 23.16
N TRP A 25 6.58 -12.41 22.38
CA TRP A 25 6.70 -11.05 22.86
C TRP A 25 5.72 -10.77 24.00
N TYR A 26 4.44 -11.19 23.88
CA TYR A 26 3.41 -11.01 24.88
C TYR A 26 3.76 -11.73 26.19
N GLN A 27 4.20 -12.99 26.10
CA GLN A 27 4.59 -13.81 27.25
C GLN A 27 5.87 -13.27 27.95
N GLN A 28 6.91 -12.92 27.16
CA GLN A 28 8.18 -12.39 27.71
C GLN A 28 7.97 -11.08 28.46
N ASN A 29 7.04 -10.25 28.01
CA ASN A 29 6.72 -9.00 28.66
C ASN A 29 5.63 -9.14 29.74
N LYS A 30 5.12 -10.34 30.02
CA LYS A 30 4.10 -10.64 31.05
C LYS A 30 2.90 -9.69 31.00
N ILE A 31 2.37 -9.45 29.80
CA ILE A 31 1.33 -8.45 29.58
C ILE A 31 -0.01 -8.92 30.17
N VAL A 32 -0.69 -8.06 30.90
CA VAL A 32 -2.00 -8.32 31.51
C VAL A 32 -3.13 -7.50 30.85
N SER A 33 -2.82 -6.34 30.31
CA SER A 33 -3.81 -5.50 29.65
C SER A 33 -3.17 -4.53 28.66
N TYR A 34 -3.97 -3.93 27.79
CA TYR A 34 -3.51 -2.82 26.94
C TYR A 34 -4.64 -1.83 26.65
N ARG A 35 -4.27 -0.64 26.24
CA ARG A 35 -5.17 0.41 25.77
C ARG A 35 -4.60 1.09 24.54
N ASP A 36 -5.47 1.72 23.77
CA ASP A 36 -5.09 2.63 22.72
C ASP A 36 -4.51 3.92 23.30
N ASP A 37 -3.56 4.49 22.60
CA ASP A 37 -2.99 5.82 22.88
C ASP A 37 -2.66 6.53 21.56
N GLU A 38 -2.15 7.76 21.62
CA GLU A 38 -1.79 8.53 20.43
C GLU A 38 -0.28 8.45 20.11
N ALA A 39 0.53 8.27 21.14
CA ALA A 39 1.99 8.19 21.01
C ALA A 39 2.60 7.58 22.29
N PRO A 40 3.01 6.31 22.26
CA PRO A 40 2.88 5.33 21.17
C PRO A 40 1.42 4.94 20.92
N ASP A 41 1.13 4.26 19.78
CA ASP A 41 -0.24 3.90 19.37
C ASP A 41 -0.96 2.99 20.37
N PHE A 42 -0.22 2.16 21.10
CA PHE A 42 -0.73 1.26 22.14
C PHE A 42 0.17 1.28 23.36
N VAL A 43 -0.43 1.26 24.55
CA VAL A 43 0.26 1.11 25.82
C VAL A 43 -0.25 -0.14 26.52
N PHE A 44 0.66 -1.07 26.78
CA PHE A 44 0.46 -2.32 27.49
C PHE A 44 0.91 -2.16 28.94
N VAL A 45 0.29 -2.93 29.84
CA VAL A 45 0.67 -2.99 31.25
C VAL A 45 1.09 -4.43 31.56
N ALA A 46 2.27 -4.59 32.10
CA ALA A 46 2.79 -5.89 32.57
C ALA A 46 2.35 -6.18 34.00
N GLU A 47 2.57 -7.42 34.46
CA GLU A 47 2.23 -7.87 35.82
C GLU A 47 2.90 -7.04 36.93
N ASP A 48 4.09 -6.53 36.68
CA ASP A 48 4.87 -5.65 37.59
C ASP A 48 4.50 -4.16 37.46
N ASN A 49 3.41 -3.84 36.75
CA ASN A 49 2.95 -2.50 36.42
C ASN A 49 3.87 -1.73 35.46
N GLN A 50 4.89 -2.37 34.86
CA GLN A 50 5.70 -1.74 33.83
C GLN A 50 4.80 -1.37 32.64
N LYS A 51 4.96 -0.15 32.11
CA LYS A 51 4.26 0.30 30.92
C LYS A 51 5.12 0.05 29.69
N ILE A 52 4.53 -0.62 28.70
CA ILE A 52 5.21 -1.03 27.48
C ILE A 52 4.49 -0.37 26.30
N GLY A 53 5.21 0.49 25.57
CA GLY A 53 4.70 1.13 24.37
C GLY A 53 4.89 0.25 23.13
N LEU A 54 3.90 0.26 22.24
CA LEU A 54 4.02 -0.27 20.90
C LEU A 54 3.58 0.79 19.89
N GLU A 55 4.52 1.28 19.13
CA GLU A 55 4.26 2.17 17.98
C GLU A 55 4.04 1.32 16.75
N VAL A 56 2.99 1.60 16.00
CA VAL A 56 2.63 0.88 14.78
C VAL A 56 2.81 1.80 13.58
N THR A 57 3.47 1.35 12.54
CA THR A 57 3.71 2.19 11.37
C THR A 57 3.66 1.42 10.07
N LYS A 58 3.04 2.04 9.09
CA LYS A 58 2.95 1.53 7.72
C LYS A 58 4.26 1.76 6.97
N PHE A 59 4.80 0.71 6.37
CA PHE A 59 5.92 0.83 5.44
C PHE A 59 5.42 0.80 4.01
N ILE A 60 5.65 1.89 3.31
CA ILE A 60 5.38 1.99 1.87
C ILE A 60 6.68 2.40 1.22
N VAL A 61 7.17 1.57 0.31
CA VAL A 61 8.26 1.96 -0.56
C VAL A 61 7.75 3.13 -1.39
N LYS A 62 8.30 4.31 -1.14
CA LYS A 62 7.98 5.52 -1.90
C LYS A 62 8.58 5.43 -3.29
N SER A 63 8.12 4.50 -4.11
CA SER A 63 8.44 4.54 -5.51
C SER A 63 7.61 5.64 -6.17
N ARG A 64 8.19 6.40 -7.09
CA ARG A 64 7.43 7.33 -7.94
C ARG A 64 6.35 6.58 -8.72
N HIS A 65 6.64 5.34 -9.06
CA HIS A 65 5.72 4.38 -9.63
C HIS A 65 4.47 4.14 -8.75
N GLY A 66 4.64 3.85 -7.46
CA GLY A 66 3.49 3.69 -6.53
C GLY A 66 2.62 4.94 -6.46
N ARG A 67 3.21 6.15 -6.54
CA ARG A 67 2.44 7.41 -6.59
C ARG A 67 1.66 7.55 -7.89
N ALA A 68 2.26 7.19 -9.01
CA ALA A 68 1.59 7.22 -10.31
C ALA A 68 0.40 6.26 -10.35
N LEU A 69 0.56 5.04 -9.82
CA LEU A 69 -0.53 4.08 -9.67
C LEU A 69 -1.67 4.61 -8.81
N GLN A 70 -1.37 5.18 -7.65
CA GLN A 70 -2.38 5.81 -6.79
C GLN A 70 -3.10 6.93 -7.53
N HIS A 71 -2.40 7.70 -8.35
CA HIS A 71 -3.02 8.74 -9.17
C HIS A 71 -3.96 8.16 -10.23
N LEU A 72 -3.53 7.12 -10.96
CA LEU A 72 -4.38 6.45 -11.95
C LEU A 72 -5.60 5.79 -11.30
N MET A 73 -5.44 5.14 -10.16
CA MET A 73 -6.55 4.60 -9.36
C MET A 73 -7.51 5.72 -8.91
N SER A 74 -6.97 6.84 -8.46
CA SER A 74 -7.79 8.01 -8.09
C SER A 74 -8.59 8.56 -9.27
N ILE A 75 -7.97 8.64 -10.46
CA ILE A 75 -8.63 9.05 -11.70
C ILE A 75 -9.75 8.08 -12.05
N GLY A 76 -9.48 6.78 -12.09
CA GLY A 76 -10.48 5.76 -12.37
C GLY A 76 -11.67 5.80 -11.41
N ASN A 77 -11.41 5.95 -10.11
CA ASN A 77 -12.46 6.11 -9.10
C ASN A 77 -13.30 7.38 -9.31
N GLN A 78 -12.68 8.48 -9.76
CA GLN A 78 -13.43 9.71 -10.10
C GLN A 78 -14.32 9.50 -11.31
N VAL A 79 -13.85 8.76 -12.34
CA VAL A 79 -14.65 8.44 -13.51
C VAL A 79 -15.79 7.47 -13.18
N CYS A 80 -15.57 6.49 -12.29
CA CYS A 80 -16.66 5.64 -11.79
C CYS A 80 -17.75 6.47 -11.11
N LYS A 81 -17.36 7.42 -10.24
CA LYS A 81 -18.31 8.35 -9.61
C LYS A 81 -19.03 9.26 -10.64
N TYR A 82 -18.32 9.68 -11.68
CA TYR A 82 -18.91 10.44 -12.78
C TYR A 82 -19.99 9.64 -13.50
N ALA A 83 -19.69 8.38 -13.88
CA ALA A 83 -20.66 7.50 -14.54
C ALA A 83 -21.90 7.25 -13.67
N GLN A 84 -21.70 7.02 -12.38
CA GLN A 84 -22.81 6.84 -11.44
C GLN A 84 -23.66 8.09 -11.30
N LYS A 85 -23.04 9.27 -11.11
CA LYS A 85 -23.75 10.52 -10.92
C LYS A 85 -24.53 10.94 -12.17
N ARG A 86 -23.94 10.77 -13.36
CA ARG A 86 -24.51 11.25 -14.62
C ARG A 86 -25.48 10.26 -15.26
N TYR A 87 -25.18 8.97 -15.19
CA TYR A 87 -25.91 7.93 -15.92
C TYR A 87 -26.55 6.88 -15.02
N ARG A 88 -26.38 6.98 -13.70
CA ARG A 88 -26.77 5.96 -12.70
C ARG A 88 -26.21 4.57 -13.03
N LEU A 89 -25.03 4.54 -13.63
CA LEU A 89 -24.37 3.34 -14.11
C LEU A 89 -23.17 3.02 -13.21
N ASN A 90 -23.11 1.79 -12.71
CA ASN A 90 -21.94 1.25 -12.03
C ASN A 90 -20.99 0.67 -13.09
N ILE A 91 -19.73 1.08 -13.06
CA ILE A 91 -18.69 0.60 -13.97
C ILE A 91 -17.46 0.16 -13.21
N SER A 92 -16.75 -0.83 -13.75
CA SER A 92 -15.37 -1.15 -13.39
C SER A 92 -14.45 -0.67 -14.49
N ILE A 93 -13.32 -0.09 -14.11
CA ILE A 93 -12.34 0.44 -15.05
C ILE A 93 -11.02 -0.27 -14.78
N LEU A 94 -10.43 -0.84 -15.82
CA LEU A 94 -9.05 -1.30 -15.84
C LEU A 94 -8.25 -0.33 -16.70
N ILE A 95 -7.24 0.30 -16.10
CA ILE A 95 -6.28 1.16 -16.80
C ILE A 95 -4.99 0.37 -16.93
N ASP A 96 -4.61 0.05 -18.16
CA ASP A 96 -3.38 -0.64 -18.49
C ASP A 96 -2.46 0.34 -19.23
N GLN A 97 -1.36 0.69 -18.58
CA GLN A 97 -0.39 1.59 -19.15
C GLN A 97 0.69 0.82 -19.88
N TRP A 98 0.81 1.08 -21.15
CA TRP A 98 1.84 0.50 -22.00
C TRP A 98 3.09 1.38 -21.99
N ASN A 99 4.11 0.94 -21.28
CA ASN A 99 5.39 1.65 -21.25
C ASN A 99 6.30 1.11 -22.35
N ARG A 100 6.41 1.86 -23.45
CA ARG A 100 7.25 1.51 -24.61
C ARG A 100 8.71 1.25 -24.21
N ARG A 101 9.25 2.00 -23.26
CA ARG A 101 10.65 1.86 -22.83
C ARG A 101 10.91 0.55 -22.08
N VAL A 102 9.94 0.10 -21.30
CA VAL A 102 10.02 -1.20 -20.61
C VAL A 102 10.06 -2.35 -21.62
N TRP A 103 9.25 -2.26 -22.67
CA TRP A 103 9.25 -3.25 -23.75
C TRP A 103 10.47 -3.21 -24.67
N GLN A 104 11.17 -2.09 -24.72
CA GLN A 104 12.40 -1.93 -25.50
C GLN A 104 13.66 -2.32 -24.68
N ALA A 105 13.52 -2.54 -23.38
CA ALA A 105 14.60 -2.97 -22.53
C ALA A 105 15.12 -4.36 -22.94
N ARG A 106 16.42 -4.50 -23.08
CA ARG A 106 17.08 -5.75 -23.47
C ARG A 106 17.53 -6.57 -22.26
N THR A 107 17.62 -5.93 -21.11
CA THR A 107 18.05 -6.55 -19.85
C THR A 107 17.05 -6.23 -18.75
N TYR A 108 16.98 -7.10 -17.74
CA TYR A 108 16.16 -6.87 -16.54
C TYR A 108 16.51 -5.54 -15.85
N LYS A 109 17.79 -5.17 -15.83
CA LYS A 109 18.27 -3.91 -15.27
C LYS A 109 17.72 -2.70 -16.03
N GLU A 110 17.82 -2.69 -17.37
CA GLU A 110 17.24 -1.64 -18.21
C GLU A 110 15.72 -1.54 -18.05
N MET A 111 15.07 -2.66 -17.90
CA MET A 111 13.62 -2.74 -17.66
C MET A 111 13.26 -2.08 -16.32
N LEU A 112 14.01 -2.38 -15.25
CA LEU A 112 13.83 -1.74 -13.94
C LEU A 112 14.13 -0.24 -14.01
N GLU A 113 15.22 0.16 -14.63
CA GLU A 113 15.58 1.58 -14.83
C GLU A 113 14.49 2.34 -15.60
N ALA A 114 13.93 1.73 -16.65
CA ALA A 114 12.83 2.31 -17.41
C ALA A 114 11.54 2.40 -16.57
N ALA A 115 11.22 1.37 -15.79
CA ALA A 115 10.04 1.32 -14.92
C ALA A 115 10.15 2.29 -13.74
N TYR A 116 11.35 2.50 -13.21
CA TYR A 116 11.61 3.39 -12.07
C TYR A 116 12.10 4.78 -12.46
N ASN A 117 12.21 5.09 -13.77
CA ASN A 117 12.67 6.39 -14.22
C ASN A 117 11.74 7.51 -13.72
N PRO A 118 12.27 8.43 -12.90
CA PRO A 118 11.47 9.46 -12.25
C PRO A 118 10.79 10.45 -13.19
N GLY A 119 11.37 10.73 -14.35
CA GLY A 119 10.85 11.68 -15.30
C GLY A 119 9.60 11.21 -16.05
N PHE A 120 9.30 9.92 -15.98
CA PHE A 120 8.21 9.33 -16.74
C PHE A 120 6.83 9.50 -16.07
N TRP A 121 6.79 9.49 -14.73
CA TRP A 121 5.53 9.42 -13.97
C TRP A 121 5.02 10.76 -13.44
N ASP A 122 5.87 11.78 -13.32
CA ASP A 122 5.49 13.09 -12.78
C ASP A 122 4.83 14.02 -13.82
N ILE A 123 4.87 13.63 -15.11
CA ILE A 123 4.56 14.51 -16.25
C ILE A 123 3.10 14.37 -16.72
N TYR A 124 2.34 13.36 -16.25
CA TYR A 124 1.00 13.13 -16.78
C TYR A 124 0.00 14.22 -16.41
N ASN A 125 -0.62 14.77 -17.42
CA ASN A 125 -1.80 15.61 -17.25
C ASN A 125 -2.98 14.75 -16.80
N LYS A 126 -3.18 14.66 -15.48
CA LYS A 126 -4.24 13.88 -14.85
C LYS A 126 -5.61 14.23 -15.40
N GLN A 127 -5.84 15.51 -15.72
CA GLN A 127 -7.09 15.99 -16.28
C GLN A 127 -7.29 15.45 -17.71
N ALA A 128 -6.25 15.37 -18.51
CA ALA A 128 -6.33 14.82 -19.87
C ALA A 128 -6.67 13.33 -19.85
N ILE A 129 -6.05 12.54 -18.96
CA ILE A 129 -6.37 11.11 -18.79
C ILE A 129 -7.83 10.96 -18.34
N LYS A 130 -8.23 11.69 -17.29
CA LYS A 130 -9.61 11.68 -16.78
C LYS A 130 -10.62 12.00 -17.87
N SER A 131 -10.44 13.13 -18.57
CA SER A 131 -11.34 13.55 -19.65
C SER A 131 -11.36 12.57 -20.83
N GLY A 132 -10.22 11.93 -21.12
CA GLY A 132 -10.14 10.88 -22.14
C GLY A 132 -11.02 9.68 -21.76
N ILE A 133 -10.95 9.22 -20.51
CA ILE A 133 -11.77 8.08 -20.04
C ILE A 133 -13.24 8.48 -19.94
N GLU A 134 -13.57 9.68 -19.46
CA GLU A 134 -14.95 10.18 -19.44
C GLU A 134 -15.58 10.19 -20.84
N LYS A 135 -14.83 10.62 -21.86
CA LYS A 135 -15.28 10.57 -23.27
C LYS A 135 -15.54 9.15 -23.77
N ILE A 136 -14.72 8.17 -23.33
CA ILE A 136 -14.97 6.76 -23.64
C ILE A 136 -16.29 6.31 -23.03
N VAL A 137 -16.54 6.64 -21.76
CA VAL A 137 -17.82 6.34 -21.09
C VAL A 137 -18.99 6.95 -21.84
N ASP A 138 -18.92 8.26 -22.15
CA ASP A 138 -20.00 8.99 -22.83
C ASP A 138 -20.35 8.39 -24.19
N ARG A 139 -19.34 8.05 -24.98
CA ARG A 139 -19.55 7.44 -26.34
C ARG A 139 -20.13 6.04 -26.29
N ASN A 140 -19.87 5.31 -25.21
CA ASN A 140 -20.23 3.90 -25.11
C ASN A 140 -21.38 3.66 -24.11
N ILE A 141 -22.08 4.69 -23.66
CA ILE A 141 -23.07 4.60 -22.59
C ILE A 141 -24.14 3.54 -22.87
N GLU A 142 -24.70 3.50 -24.09
CA GLU A 142 -25.74 2.54 -24.45
C GLU A 142 -25.23 1.09 -24.51
N LYS A 143 -23.95 0.91 -24.80
CA LYS A 143 -23.29 -0.38 -24.76
C LYS A 143 -23.02 -0.81 -23.32
N LEU A 144 -22.55 0.13 -22.48
CA LEU A 144 -22.23 -0.14 -21.07
C LEU A 144 -23.47 -0.45 -20.21
N LYS A 145 -24.65 -0.01 -20.62
CA LYS A 145 -25.93 -0.38 -19.99
C LYS A 145 -26.36 -1.81 -20.27
N ARG A 146 -25.79 -2.47 -21.29
CA ARG A 146 -26.16 -3.85 -21.69
C ARG A 146 -25.17 -4.82 -21.08
N TRP A 147 -25.56 -5.50 -20.03
CA TRP A 147 -24.74 -6.54 -19.37
C TRP A 147 -24.89 -7.91 -20.09
N PRO A 148 -23.82 -8.69 -20.24
CA PRO A 148 -22.40 -8.38 -19.98
C PRO A 148 -21.79 -7.55 -21.11
N CYS A 149 -20.99 -6.54 -20.74
CA CYS A 149 -20.36 -5.65 -21.69
C CYS A 149 -18.91 -5.34 -21.31
N LEU A 150 -18.05 -5.33 -22.31
CA LEU A 150 -16.66 -4.88 -22.19
C LEU A 150 -16.35 -3.90 -23.33
N VAL A 151 -15.98 -2.69 -22.97
CA VAL A 151 -15.44 -1.67 -23.88
C VAL A 151 -13.93 -1.62 -23.71
N LYS A 152 -13.19 -1.73 -24.81
CA LYS A 152 -11.73 -1.58 -24.83
C LYS A 152 -11.37 -0.47 -25.80
N GLU A 153 -10.70 0.56 -25.30
CA GLU A 153 -10.21 1.68 -26.09
C GLU A 153 -8.86 2.14 -25.56
N SER A 154 -8.15 2.92 -26.35
CA SER A 154 -6.88 3.52 -25.94
C SER A 154 -6.99 5.05 -25.97
N ILE A 155 -6.35 5.70 -25.02
CA ILE A 155 -6.14 7.14 -25.04
C ILE A 155 -4.65 7.42 -25.17
N PHE A 156 -4.32 8.48 -25.90
CA PHE A 156 -2.96 8.94 -26.08
C PHE A 156 -2.77 10.27 -25.34
N VAL A 157 -1.90 10.29 -24.35
CA VAL A 157 -1.65 11.45 -23.52
C VAL A 157 -0.14 11.64 -23.37
N GLN A 158 0.37 12.79 -23.82
CA GLN A 158 1.77 13.19 -23.67
C GLN A 158 2.80 12.16 -24.17
N GLY A 159 2.53 11.55 -25.32
CA GLY A 159 3.45 10.58 -25.92
C GLY A 159 3.24 9.13 -25.49
N GLU A 160 2.29 8.85 -24.59
CA GLU A 160 2.04 7.53 -24.05
C GLU A 160 0.62 7.03 -24.31
N TYR A 161 0.49 5.72 -24.50
CA TYR A 161 -0.80 5.05 -24.65
C TYR A 161 -1.27 4.46 -23.32
N PHE A 162 -2.53 4.69 -23.02
CA PHE A 162 -3.24 4.06 -21.92
C PHE A 162 -4.36 3.22 -22.53
N ASN A 163 -4.31 1.91 -22.32
CA ASN A 163 -5.38 1.00 -22.71
C ASN A 163 -6.43 0.99 -21.60
N ILE A 164 -7.66 1.30 -21.95
CA ILE A 164 -8.76 1.43 -21.01
C ILE A 164 -9.76 0.32 -21.31
N SER A 165 -10.04 -0.51 -20.32
CA SER A 165 -11.10 -1.51 -20.38
C SER A 165 -12.19 -1.13 -19.38
N ILE A 166 -13.42 -1.00 -19.83
CA ILE A 166 -14.57 -0.60 -19.02
C ILE A 166 -15.64 -1.67 -19.11
N SER A 167 -16.10 -2.16 -17.96
CA SER A 167 -17.24 -3.06 -17.85
C SER A 167 -18.37 -2.36 -17.10
N GLY A 168 -19.60 -2.45 -17.62
CA GLY A 168 -20.80 -2.02 -16.91
C GLY A 168 -21.32 -3.14 -16.01
N PHE A 169 -21.98 -2.81 -14.90
CA PHE A 169 -22.60 -3.77 -13.98
C PHE A 169 -24.03 -3.31 -13.64
N GLU A 170 -24.98 -4.23 -13.75
CA GLU A 170 -26.28 -4.07 -13.13
C GLU A 170 -26.21 -4.48 -11.66
N ASN A 171 -26.69 -3.59 -10.77
CA ASN A 171 -26.94 -3.88 -9.35
C ASN A 171 -25.78 -4.46 -8.52
N MET A 172 -24.63 -3.80 -8.47
CA MET A 172 -23.68 -4.01 -7.39
C MET A 172 -23.71 -2.84 -6.41
N ASP A 173 -24.01 -3.14 -5.15
CA ASP A 173 -24.03 -2.17 -4.05
C ASP A 173 -22.73 -1.37 -3.99
N GLY A 174 -22.73 -0.20 -4.63
CA GLY A 174 -21.84 0.93 -4.38
C GLY A 174 -20.32 0.75 -4.37
N LYS A 175 -19.78 -0.44 -4.63
CA LYS A 175 -18.33 -0.68 -4.66
C LYS A 175 -17.77 -0.40 -6.05
N PHE A 176 -17.26 0.81 -6.23
CA PHE A 176 -16.50 1.17 -7.42
C PHE A 176 -15.17 0.44 -7.44
N ASN A 177 -14.90 -0.31 -8.50
CA ASN A 177 -13.64 -1.00 -8.68
C ASN A 177 -12.88 -0.35 -9.83
N CYS A 178 -11.87 0.44 -9.53
CA CYS A 178 -10.84 0.79 -10.47
C CYS A 178 -9.63 -0.11 -10.22
N HIS A 179 -9.22 -0.84 -11.25
CA HIS A 179 -7.98 -1.59 -11.23
C HIS A 179 -7.00 -0.89 -12.18
N VAL A 180 -5.77 -0.74 -11.74
CA VAL A 180 -4.67 -0.35 -12.61
C VAL A 180 -3.83 -1.60 -12.81
N ASN A 181 -3.84 -2.13 -14.03
CA ASN A 181 -2.93 -3.21 -14.36
C ASN A 181 -1.59 -2.59 -14.66
N ASN A 182 -0.61 -3.01 -13.88
CA ASN A 182 0.75 -2.61 -14.09
C ASN A 182 1.61 -3.84 -13.90
N GLU A 183 2.54 -4.06 -14.82
CA GLU A 183 3.58 -5.06 -14.58
C GLU A 183 4.31 -4.66 -13.30
N CYS A 184 4.04 -5.41 -12.24
CA CYS A 184 4.46 -5.06 -10.90
C CYS A 184 5.92 -5.44 -10.72
N TYR A 185 6.80 -4.46 -10.83
CA TYR A 185 8.17 -4.63 -10.39
C TYR A 185 8.23 -4.48 -8.88
N SER A 186 8.53 -5.57 -8.21
CA SER A 186 8.74 -5.58 -6.78
C SER A 186 10.17 -5.17 -6.47
N LYS A 187 10.37 -4.13 -5.65
CA LYS A 187 11.70 -3.79 -5.15
C LYS A 187 12.13 -4.87 -4.18
N GLU A 188 13.24 -5.53 -4.49
CA GLU A 188 13.87 -6.49 -3.62
C GLU A 188 14.65 -5.79 -2.52
N ASN A 189 14.46 -6.24 -1.29
CA ASN A 189 15.21 -5.81 -0.11
C ASN A 189 15.38 -4.29 0.01
N PRO A 190 14.28 -3.50 0.14
CA PRO A 190 14.36 -2.04 0.26
C PRO A 190 14.88 -1.63 1.65
N PHE A 191 16.10 -2.05 2.00
CA PHE A 191 16.68 -1.85 3.33
C PHE A 191 16.91 -0.38 3.67
N ASP A 192 17.38 0.41 2.70
CA ASP A 192 17.63 1.85 2.91
C ASP A 192 16.33 2.59 3.23
N GLU A 193 15.25 2.31 2.48
CA GLU A 193 13.95 2.94 2.74
C GLU A 193 13.34 2.45 4.04
N LEU A 194 13.59 1.20 4.42
CA LEU A 194 13.15 0.66 5.70
C LEU A 194 13.92 1.32 6.84
N GLN A 195 15.25 1.49 6.69
CA GLN A 195 16.06 2.22 7.66
C GLN A 195 15.60 3.68 7.80
N GLU A 196 15.39 4.39 6.68
CA GLU A 196 14.85 5.77 6.71
C GLU A 196 13.50 5.84 7.47
N LYS A 197 12.66 4.82 7.33
CA LYS A 197 11.39 4.76 8.05
C LYS A 197 11.59 4.55 9.55
N ILE A 198 12.54 3.70 9.91
CA ILE A 198 12.92 3.43 11.31
C ILE A 198 13.53 4.69 11.93
N ASP A 199 14.44 5.37 11.24
CA ASP A 199 15.12 6.57 11.75
C ASP A 199 14.13 7.68 12.09
N ARG A 200 13.13 7.90 11.27
CA ARG A 200 12.05 8.86 11.55
C ARG A 200 11.24 8.51 12.81
N LYS A 201 11.19 7.23 13.18
CA LYS A 201 10.57 6.80 14.44
C LYS A 201 11.55 6.84 15.59
N ASN A 202 12.83 6.54 15.35
CA ASN A 202 13.90 6.71 16.33
C ASN A 202 13.97 8.14 16.87
N GLU A 203 13.79 9.17 16.02
CA GLU A 203 13.73 10.59 16.42
C GLU A 203 12.62 10.88 17.45
N LYS A 204 11.58 10.07 17.49
CA LYS A 204 10.42 10.26 18.38
C LYS A 204 10.47 9.44 19.65
N ILE A 205 11.47 8.58 19.84
CA ILE A 205 11.52 7.62 20.94
C ILE A 205 11.40 8.30 22.31
N ASN A 206 12.05 9.44 22.51
CA ASN A 206 11.98 10.19 23.75
C ASN A 206 10.56 10.71 24.08
N ASN A 207 9.72 10.91 23.06
CA ASN A 207 8.32 11.28 23.28
C ASN A 207 7.49 10.08 23.70
N TYR A 208 7.76 8.91 23.16
CA TYR A 208 7.10 7.67 23.54
C TYR A 208 7.44 7.27 24.97
N LEU A 209 8.73 7.37 25.34
CA LEU A 209 9.24 7.05 26.69
C LEU A 209 8.73 8.00 27.80
N LYS A 210 8.05 9.10 27.47
CA LYS A 210 7.31 9.89 28.47
C LYS A 210 6.07 9.17 29.00
N LYS A 211 5.55 8.16 28.27
CA LYS A 211 4.31 7.46 28.60
C LYS A 211 4.51 5.98 28.91
N CYS A 212 5.67 5.43 28.60
CA CYS A 212 6.01 4.04 28.83
C CYS A 212 7.48 3.89 29.23
N ASP A 213 7.80 2.79 29.92
CA ASP A 213 9.14 2.51 30.42
C ASP A 213 10.06 1.95 29.33
N LYS A 214 9.47 1.24 28.34
CA LYS A 214 10.14 0.75 27.14
C LYS A 214 9.21 0.79 25.95
N CYS A 215 9.75 0.92 24.75
CA CYS A 215 8.95 1.04 23.54
C CYS A 215 9.44 0.11 22.43
N PHE A 216 8.49 -0.51 21.75
CA PHE A 216 8.67 -1.40 20.60
C PHE A 216 8.10 -0.74 19.35
N LEU A 217 8.59 -1.16 18.18
CA LEU A 217 8.09 -0.69 16.90
C LEU A 217 7.58 -1.88 16.07
N LEU A 218 6.32 -1.81 15.64
CA LEU A 218 5.73 -2.71 14.67
C LEU A 218 5.58 -2.02 13.32
N ILE A 219 6.33 -2.48 12.35
CA ILE A 219 6.27 -1.98 10.98
C ILE A 219 5.46 -2.97 10.15
N TYR A 220 4.40 -2.51 9.51
CA TYR A 220 3.60 -3.37 8.67
C TYR A 220 3.66 -3.02 7.19
N LEU A 221 3.67 -4.05 6.36
CA LEU A 221 3.58 -3.96 4.92
C LEU A 221 2.10 -4.03 4.52
N PRO A 222 1.53 -2.96 3.96
CA PRO A 222 0.16 -3.01 3.48
C PRO A 222 0.04 -3.98 2.31
N ASP A 223 -1.17 -4.42 2.06
CA ASP A 223 -1.48 -5.31 0.95
C ASP A 223 -1.05 -4.71 -0.40
N VAL A 224 -0.68 -5.57 -1.34
CA VAL A 224 -0.15 -5.27 -2.68
C VAL A 224 -1.09 -4.35 -3.48
N SER A 225 -2.38 -4.38 -3.19
CA SER A 225 -3.40 -3.53 -3.83
C SER A 225 -3.17 -2.02 -3.69
N MET A 226 -2.25 -1.60 -2.81
CA MET A 226 -1.96 -0.19 -2.51
C MET A 226 -0.68 0.34 -3.18
N GLY A 227 -0.12 -0.35 -4.17
CA GLY A 227 1.09 0.10 -4.87
C GLY A 227 2.38 -0.05 -4.05
N ASN A 228 2.37 -0.88 -3.02
CA ASN A 228 3.55 -1.21 -2.23
C ASN A 228 4.14 -2.53 -2.70
N TYR A 229 4.93 -2.45 -3.77
CA TYR A 229 5.58 -3.62 -4.36
C TYR A 229 6.99 -3.75 -3.81
N CYS A 230 7.13 -4.46 -2.70
CA CYS A 230 8.43 -4.90 -2.22
C CYS A 230 8.34 -6.32 -1.66
N HIS A 231 9.46 -7.03 -1.76
CA HIS A 231 9.65 -8.30 -1.09
C HIS A 231 10.99 -8.31 -0.38
N PHE A 232 11.06 -9.09 0.68
CA PHE A 232 12.27 -9.31 1.43
C PHE A 232 12.69 -10.76 1.25
N THR A 233 13.95 -10.97 0.91
CA THR A 233 14.59 -12.28 0.82
C THR A 233 15.16 -12.70 2.18
N ASP A 234 15.84 -13.83 2.21
CA ASP A 234 16.53 -14.30 3.43
C ASP A 234 17.67 -13.38 3.89
N GLU A 235 18.11 -12.45 3.05
CA GLU A 235 19.07 -11.40 3.42
C GLU A 235 18.57 -10.54 4.58
N LEU A 236 17.24 -10.35 4.71
CA LEU A 236 16.63 -9.68 5.85
C LEU A 236 17.07 -10.29 7.20
N ASN A 237 17.31 -11.61 7.24
CA ASN A 237 17.74 -12.30 8.46
C ASN A 237 19.15 -11.89 8.91
N ASN A 238 19.96 -11.37 8.00
CA ASN A 238 21.36 -11.02 8.23
C ASN A 238 21.62 -9.51 8.19
N HIS A 239 20.67 -8.74 7.67
CA HIS A 239 20.80 -7.30 7.60
C HIS A 239 20.65 -6.68 8.99
N LYS A 240 21.53 -5.73 9.31
CA LYS A 240 21.53 -4.99 10.59
C LYS A 240 20.94 -3.62 10.40
N PHE A 241 20.05 -3.24 11.30
CA PHE A 241 19.40 -1.92 11.32
C PHE A 241 19.86 -1.13 12.54
N HIS A 242 19.90 0.19 12.40
CA HIS A 242 20.09 1.09 13.54
C HIS A 242 18.74 1.30 14.23
N LEU A 243 18.59 0.74 15.44
CA LEU A 243 17.33 0.71 16.18
C LEU A 243 17.51 1.40 17.54
N ASN A 244 16.60 2.34 17.90
CA ASN A 244 16.51 2.96 19.23
C ASN A 244 15.33 2.43 20.04
N PHE A 245 14.54 1.54 19.47
CA PHE A 245 13.48 0.79 20.14
C PHE A 245 14.07 -0.44 20.81
N GLU A 246 13.38 -0.96 21.83
CA GLU A 246 13.76 -2.23 22.47
C GLU A 246 13.87 -3.36 21.45
N ASP A 247 12.85 -3.50 20.62
CA ASP A 247 12.84 -4.36 19.44
C ASP A 247 11.98 -3.72 18.33
N VAL A 248 12.28 -4.11 17.08
CA VAL A 248 11.50 -3.74 15.90
C VAL A 248 11.04 -4.99 15.18
N TYR A 249 9.76 -5.06 14.89
CA TYR A 249 9.13 -6.16 14.16
C TYR A 249 8.66 -5.68 12.80
N LEU A 250 8.98 -6.45 11.76
CA LEU A 250 8.43 -6.28 10.42
C LEU A 250 7.34 -7.33 10.20
N CYS A 251 6.16 -6.86 9.84
CA CYS A 251 4.97 -7.68 9.68
C CYS A 251 4.42 -7.54 8.25
N LYS A 252 4.21 -8.67 7.58
CA LYS A 252 3.46 -8.75 6.32
C LYS A 252 2.24 -9.64 6.53
N TRP A 253 1.08 -9.08 6.30
CA TRP A 253 -0.17 -9.81 6.39
C TRP A 253 -1.06 -9.53 5.18
N ASN A 254 -1.44 -10.59 4.51
CA ASN A 254 -2.36 -10.56 3.40
C ASN A 254 -3.51 -11.52 3.70
N LYS A 255 -4.73 -11.01 3.68
CA LYS A 255 -5.95 -11.79 3.98
C LYS A 255 -6.26 -12.85 2.91
N ILE A 256 -5.84 -12.59 1.67
CA ILE A 256 -6.18 -13.42 0.50
C ILE A 256 -5.05 -14.40 0.19
N PHE A 257 -3.79 -13.92 0.22
CA PHE A 257 -2.60 -14.71 -0.12
C PHE A 257 -1.78 -14.99 1.14
N THR A 258 -2.19 -15.99 1.91
CA THR A 258 -1.61 -16.27 3.24
C THR A 258 -0.20 -16.85 3.20
N ASN A 259 0.22 -17.46 2.10
CA ASN A 259 1.52 -18.16 1.97
C ASN A 259 2.75 -17.25 2.12
N ASN A 260 2.58 -15.93 2.01
CA ASN A 260 3.66 -14.95 2.12
C ASN A 260 3.54 -14.09 3.39
N ASN A 261 2.71 -14.51 4.33
CA ASN A 261 2.55 -13.81 5.60
C ASN A 261 3.72 -14.13 6.52
N PHE A 262 4.25 -13.11 7.18
CA PHE A 262 5.32 -13.30 8.18
C PHE A 262 5.30 -12.20 9.23
N VAL A 263 5.87 -12.51 10.38
CA VAL A 263 6.33 -11.56 11.38
C VAL A 263 7.79 -11.88 11.67
N LYS A 264 8.67 -10.89 11.55
CA LYS A 264 10.10 -11.03 11.80
C LYS A 264 10.61 -9.94 12.72
N LYS A 265 11.41 -10.33 13.72
CA LYS A 265 12.19 -9.40 14.52
C LYS A 265 13.41 -8.96 13.72
N LEU A 266 13.62 -7.66 13.58
CA LEU A 266 14.78 -7.09 12.91
C LEU A 266 16.02 -7.14 13.81
N LYS A 267 17.21 -7.26 13.21
CA LYS A 267 18.48 -7.30 13.94
C LYS A 267 19.07 -5.90 14.10
N HIS A 268 19.69 -5.69 15.26
CA HIS A 268 20.62 -4.59 15.50
C HIS A 268 21.92 -4.77 14.75
#